data_79ab71ac0493613e457a0eba7601f9de
#
_entry.id   79ab71ac0493613e457a0eba7601f9de
#
_cell.length_a   1.000
_cell.length_b   1.000
_cell.length_c   1.000
_cell.angle_alpha   90.00
_cell.angle_beta   90.00
_cell.angle_gamma   90.00
#
_symmetry.space_group_name_H-M   'P 1'
#
loop_
_entity.id
_entity.type
_entity.pdbx_description
1 polymer ?
#
loop_
_entity_poly.entity_id
_entity_poly.type
_entity_poly.pdbx_seq_one_letter_code
_entity_poly.pdbx_strand_id
1 'polypeptide(L)'
;MKKSFILWMGVVLMMVIGMSSCSSEDNFVTNPNKEEPIVQTDYFYDYDGIKIPLTLNEDKALISVPKGFDMVSERILATVQPFYIVPDTFFDMFFITRADLEKLASMDFWEEDAKSVIITPSYIIDDDRGEFYQQVYLTPYLLVKLKKEEDIDLLTSYIEKYKLQITYHSTYFPLSYTLSVTLDSEKSPLECANEMFESGNFVWSVASKAYPASGAD
;
A
#
# COMPACT_ATOMS: atom_id res chain seq x y z
N MET A 1 21.14 -3.71 13.98
CA MET A 1 20.06 -3.59 13.02
C MET A 1 19.14 -2.37 13.28
N LYS A 2 19.64 -1.31 13.96
CA LYS A 2 18.83 -0.11 14.35
C LYS A 2 18.84 1.05 13.33
N LYS A 3 19.46 0.91 12.15
CA LYS A 3 19.73 2.06 11.25
C LYS A 3 18.77 2.21 10.06
N SER A 4 18.04 1.18 9.65
CA SER A 4 17.19 1.26 8.45
C SER A 4 15.81 1.87 8.71
N PHE A 5 15.20 1.61 9.85
CA PHE A 5 13.86 2.12 10.16
C PHE A 5 13.84 3.65 10.39
N ILE A 6 14.90 4.16 11.07
CA ILE A 6 15.03 5.61 11.28
C ILE A 6 15.29 6.35 9.96
N LEU A 7 15.93 5.69 8.97
CA LEU A 7 16.20 6.29 7.68
C LEU A 7 14.91 6.48 6.84
N TRP A 8 13.96 5.55 6.96
CA TRP A 8 12.70 5.61 6.21
C TRP A 8 11.75 6.68 6.76
N MET A 9 11.61 6.80 8.09
CA MET A 9 10.88 7.91 8.71
C MET A 9 11.59 9.26 8.51
N GLY A 10 12.92 9.26 8.44
CA GLY A 10 13.70 10.49 8.20
C GLY A 10 13.52 11.07 6.79
N VAL A 11 13.32 10.21 5.79
CA VAL A 11 13.09 10.66 4.40
C VAL A 11 11.72 11.30 4.23
N VAL A 12 10.69 10.78 4.91
CA VAL A 12 9.34 11.37 4.88
C VAL A 12 9.30 12.70 5.66
N LEU A 13 10.10 12.85 6.73
CA LEU A 13 10.09 14.06 7.54
C LEU A 13 10.98 15.20 6.96
N MET A 14 11.99 14.88 6.15
CA MET A 14 12.87 15.92 5.56
C MET A 14 12.26 16.63 4.35
N MET A 15 11.19 16.12 3.73
CA MET A 15 10.50 16.83 2.63
C MET A 15 9.56 17.94 3.07
N VAL A 16 9.28 18.08 4.38
CA VAL A 16 8.33 19.09 4.89
C VAL A 16 8.99 20.40 5.38
N ILE A 17 10.32 20.49 5.49
CA ILE A 17 11.01 21.65 6.09
C ILE A 17 11.65 22.60 5.02
N GLY A 18 11.28 22.48 3.78
CA GLY A 18 11.94 23.19 2.65
C GLY A 18 11.17 24.33 2.01
N MET A 19 10.08 24.87 2.56
CA MET A 19 9.42 26.04 1.96
C MET A 19 8.93 27.03 3.00
N SER A 20 9.80 27.93 3.41
CA SER A 20 9.38 29.20 4.00
C SER A 20 10.36 30.32 3.57
N SER A 21 9.76 31.37 3.02
CA SER A 21 10.33 32.70 2.75
C SER A 21 10.90 32.94 1.33
N CYS A 22 10.31 33.76 0.52
CA CYS A 22 10.24 35.22 0.47
C CYS A 22 9.52 35.69 -0.78
N SER A 23 8.70 36.71 -0.58
CA SER A 23 8.11 37.56 -1.61
C SER A 23 9.17 38.41 -2.31
N SER A 24 9.14 38.49 -3.63
CA SER A 24 9.38 39.72 -4.41
C SER A 24 8.94 39.49 -5.86
N GLU A 25 8.27 40.50 -6.35
CA GLU A 25 7.71 40.67 -7.68
C GLU A 25 8.78 40.63 -8.79
N ASP A 26 8.28 40.27 -9.98
CA ASP A 26 8.73 40.63 -11.31
C ASP A 26 9.62 39.68 -12.11
N ASN A 27 9.10 39.54 -13.32
CA ASN A 27 9.68 39.01 -14.57
C ASN A 27 9.52 37.52 -14.86
N PHE A 28 8.43 37.25 -15.56
CA PHE A 28 8.22 36.06 -16.36
C PHE A 28 9.34 35.93 -17.43
N VAL A 29 10.42 35.29 -17.07
CA VAL A 29 11.33 34.66 -18.01
C VAL A 29 11.12 33.16 -17.89
N THR A 30 10.36 32.62 -18.83
CA THR A 30 10.23 31.16 -18.99
C THR A 30 11.59 30.60 -19.34
N ASN A 31 12.23 29.95 -18.37
CA ASN A 31 13.42 29.16 -18.59
C ASN A 31 13.00 27.79 -19.15
N PRO A 32 13.27 27.44 -20.44
CA PRO A 32 12.80 26.21 -21.08
C PRO A 32 13.50 24.94 -20.58
N ASN A 33 14.36 25.01 -19.55
CA ASN A 33 15.15 23.90 -19.02
C ASN A 33 14.92 23.65 -17.52
N LYS A 34 13.77 24.00 -16.97
CA LYS A 34 13.39 23.50 -15.66
C LYS A 34 12.80 22.11 -15.90
N GLU A 35 13.64 21.08 -15.77
CA GLU A 35 13.15 19.72 -15.59
C GLU A 35 12.18 19.75 -14.39
N GLU A 36 10.89 19.58 -14.66
CA GLU A 36 9.92 19.36 -13.59
C GLU A 36 10.40 18.13 -12.81
N PRO A 37 10.37 18.17 -11.46
CA PRO A 37 10.76 17.00 -10.69
C PRO A 37 9.91 15.83 -11.18
N ILE A 38 10.57 14.74 -11.61
CA ILE A 38 9.90 13.50 -11.99
C ILE A 38 9.15 13.05 -10.75
N VAL A 39 7.86 13.35 -10.70
CA VAL A 39 6.97 12.78 -9.68
C VAL A 39 6.94 11.30 -10.02
N GLN A 40 7.59 10.49 -9.19
CA GLN A 40 7.54 9.04 -9.32
C GLN A 40 6.10 8.64 -9.07
N THR A 41 5.36 8.43 -10.14
CA THR A 41 3.96 8.02 -10.09
C THR A 41 3.96 6.52 -9.84
N ASP A 42 3.45 6.09 -8.68
CA ASP A 42 3.14 4.69 -8.44
C ASP A 42 2.13 4.21 -9.48
N TYR A 43 2.07 2.92 -9.70
CA TYR A 43 1.16 2.31 -10.66
C TYR A 43 0.84 0.88 -10.26
N PHE A 44 -0.24 0.36 -10.80
CA PHE A 44 -0.54 -1.07 -10.77
C PHE A 44 -0.92 -1.56 -12.17
N TYR A 45 -0.85 -2.86 -12.36
CA TYR A 45 -1.42 -3.51 -13.53
C TYR A 45 -2.82 -4.02 -13.23
N ASP A 46 -3.76 -3.84 -14.15
CA ASP A 46 -5.05 -4.53 -14.09
C ASP A 46 -4.93 -5.98 -14.61
N TYR A 47 -6.06 -6.68 -14.66
CA TYR A 47 -6.09 -8.08 -15.12
C TYR A 47 -5.78 -8.24 -16.63
N ASP A 48 -5.93 -7.19 -17.41
CA ASP A 48 -5.61 -7.14 -18.83
C ASP A 48 -4.17 -6.68 -19.09
N GLY A 49 -3.42 -6.38 -18.04
CA GLY A 49 -2.04 -5.92 -18.10
C GLY A 49 -1.90 -4.45 -18.46
N ILE A 50 -2.97 -3.67 -18.32
CA ILE A 50 -2.94 -2.22 -18.53
C ILE A 50 -2.32 -1.58 -17.29
N LYS A 51 -1.32 -0.73 -17.53
CA LYS A 51 -0.64 0.03 -16.48
C LYS A 51 -1.48 1.24 -16.10
N ILE A 52 -1.96 1.27 -14.87
CA ILE A 52 -2.81 2.33 -14.34
C ILE A 52 -2.02 3.16 -13.33
N PRO A 53 -1.85 4.47 -13.56
CA PRO A 53 -1.14 5.34 -12.64
C PRO A 53 -1.92 5.52 -11.33
N LEU A 54 -1.17 5.70 -10.25
CA LEU A 54 -1.69 5.94 -8.91
C LEU A 54 -1.15 7.27 -8.40
N THR A 55 -2.04 8.14 -7.92
CA THR A 55 -1.66 9.34 -7.19
C THR A 55 -1.76 9.06 -5.69
N LEU A 56 -0.65 9.23 -4.96
CA LEU A 56 -0.62 9.05 -3.51
C LEU A 56 -1.60 10.01 -2.83
N ASN A 57 -2.48 9.47 -1.99
CA ASN A 57 -3.30 10.27 -1.09
C ASN A 57 -2.69 10.23 0.32
N GLU A 58 -2.04 11.31 0.69
CA GLU A 58 -1.35 11.40 1.97
C GLU A 58 -2.28 11.54 3.18
N ASP A 59 -3.56 11.85 2.97
CA ASP A 59 -4.50 12.16 4.06
C ASP A 59 -5.05 10.91 4.75
N LYS A 60 -4.92 9.74 4.13
CA LYS A 60 -5.55 8.51 4.62
C LYS A 60 -4.61 7.32 4.44
N ALA A 61 -4.76 6.33 5.33
CA ALA A 61 -4.00 5.09 5.31
C ALA A 61 -4.86 3.90 5.74
N LEU A 62 -4.36 2.70 5.45
CA LEU A 62 -4.90 1.44 5.95
C LEU A 62 -3.88 0.81 6.90
N ILE A 63 -4.30 0.51 8.12
CA ILE A 63 -3.56 -0.34 9.05
C ILE A 63 -4.17 -1.74 9.01
N SER A 64 -3.35 -2.74 8.73
CA SER A 64 -3.75 -4.15 8.74
C SER A 64 -3.00 -4.87 9.86
N VAL A 65 -3.74 -5.37 10.84
CA VAL A 65 -3.23 -6.11 11.99
C VAL A 65 -3.45 -7.60 11.74
N PRO A 66 -2.41 -8.44 11.65
CA PRO A 66 -2.59 -9.87 11.50
C PRO A 66 -3.35 -10.47 12.69
N LYS A 67 -4.19 -11.47 12.43
CA LYS A 67 -4.89 -12.20 13.50
C LYS A 67 -3.90 -12.81 14.48
N GLY A 68 -4.24 -12.78 15.75
CA GLY A 68 -3.36 -13.16 16.87
C GLY A 68 -2.67 -11.99 17.55
N PHE A 69 -2.79 -10.77 17.01
CA PHE A 69 -2.33 -9.53 17.63
C PHE A 69 -3.49 -8.69 18.17
N ASP A 70 -4.48 -9.34 18.80
CA ASP A 70 -5.73 -8.72 19.25
C ASP A 70 -5.50 -7.51 20.17
N MET A 71 -4.48 -7.56 21.04
CA MET A 71 -4.13 -6.43 21.90
C MET A 71 -3.68 -5.18 21.11
N VAL A 72 -3.07 -5.36 19.94
CA VAL A 72 -2.70 -4.26 19.06
C VAL A 72 -3.96 -3.63 18.47
N SER A 73 -4.89 -4.46 17.97
CA SER A 73 -6.19 -4.01 17.48
C SER A 73 -6.98 -3.24 18.55
N GLU A 74 -7.02 -3.74 19.79
CA GLU A 74 -7.68 -3.07 20.92
C GLU A 74 -7.05 -1.71 21.24
N ARG A 75 -5.71 -1.60 21.24
CA ARG A 75 -5.02 -0.34 21.48
C ARG A 75 -5.25 0.70 20.39
N ILE A 76 -5.28 0.25 19.12
CA ILE A 76 -5.65 1.11 18.01
C ILE A 76 -7.04 1.68 18.22
N LEU A 77 -8.04 0.83 18.49
CA LEU A 77 -9.43 1.24 18.69
C LEU A 77 -9.63 2.11 19.93
N ALA A 78 -8.84 1.90 20.98
CA ALA A 78 -8.86 2.75 22.18
C ALA A 78 -8.25 4.14 21.94
N THR A 79 -7.39 4.29 20.94
CA THR A 79 -6.64 5.52 20.67
C THR A 79 -7.27 6.37 19.59
N VAL A 80 -7.73 5.74 18.50
CA VAL A 80 -8.29 6.43 17.32
C VAL A 80 -9.65 5.85 16.96
N GLN A 81 -10.41 6.59 16.16
CA GLN A 81 -11.68 6.12 15.64
C GLN A 81 -11.56 5.91 14.13
N PRO A 82 -11.30 4.67 13.68
CA PRO A 82 -11.30 4.38 12.25
C PRO A 82 -12.64 4.75 11.62
N PHE A 83 -12.61 5.36 10.44
CA PHE A 83 -13.86 5.69 9.73
C PHE A 83 -14.48 4.46 9.06
N TYR A 84 -13.70 3.39 8.89
CA TYR A 84 -14.18 2.11 8.39
C TYR A 84 -13.33 0.97 8.95
N ILE A 85 -13.96 -0.17 9.24
CA ILE A 85 -13.29 -1.38 9.75
C ILE A 85 -13.76 -2.56 8.91
N VAL A 86 -12.82 -3.33 8.39
CA VAL A 86 -13.11 -4.59 7.69
C VAL A 86 -12.51 -5.73 8.50
N PRO A 87 -13.33 -6.51 9.19
CA PRO A 87 -12.89 -7.77 9.76
C PRO A 87 -12.68 -8.78 8.63
N ASP A 88 -11.52 -9.39 8.60
CA ASP A 88 -11.15 -10.41 7.65
C ASP A 88 -10.64 -11.66 8.37
N THR A 89 -10.45 -12.77 7.66
CA THR A 89 -9.97 -14.02 8.26
C THR A 89 -8.53 -13.93 8.76
N PHE A 90 -7.70 -13.15 8.09
CA PHE A 90 -6.26 -13.06 8.37
C PHE A 90 -5.85 -11.74 9.00
N PHE A 91 -6.65 -10.68 8.83
CA PHE A 91 -6.34 -9.34 9.32
C PHE A 91 -7.56 -8.64 9.91
N ASP A 92 -7.32 -7.75 10.86
CA ASP A 92 -8.21 -6.65 11.17
C ASP A 92 -7.72 -5.42 10.44
N MET A 93 -8.56 -4.85 9.57
CA MET A 93 -8.18 -3.73 8.71
C MET A 93 -8.90 -2.45 9.17
N PHE A 94 -8.11 -1.43 9.51
CA PHE A 94 -8.55 -0.15 10.03
C PHE A 94 -8.23 0.97 9.04
N PHE A 95 -9.26 1.59 8.50
CA PHE A 95 -9.13 2.74 7.61
C PHE A 95 -9.11 4.00 8.47
N ILE A 96 -8.01 4.71 8.44
CA ILE A 96 -7.74 5.83 9.33
C ILE A 96 -7.28 7.07 8.54
N THR A 97 -7.43 8.23 9.18
CA THR A 97 -6.86 9.48 8.67
C THR A 97 -5.36 9.57 8.97
N ARG A 98 -4.66 10.46 8.29
CA ARG A 98 -3.27 10.81 8.60
C ARG A 98 -3.12 11.31 10.04
N ALA A 99 -4.06 12.14 10.49
CA ALA A 99 -4.05 12.66 11.85
C ALA A 99 -4.17 11.54 12.90
N ASP A 100 -4.96 10.50 12.62
CA ASP A 100 -5.05 9.32 13.49
C ASP A 100 -3.75 8.53 13.51
N LEU A 101 -3.10 8.36 12.36
CA LEU A 101 -1.80 7.70 12.29
C LEU A 101 -0.73 8.47 13.06
N GLU A 102 -0.70 9.80 12.95
CA GLU A 102 0.21 10.66 13.71
C GLU A 102 -0.07 10.58 15.21
N LYS A 103 -1.36 10.53 15.59
CA LYS A 103 -1.76 10.33 16.99
C LYS A 103 -1.26 8.99 17.54
N LEU A 104 -1.44 7.89 16.80
CA LEU A 104 -0.88 6.59 17.17
C LEU A 104 0.63 6.65 17.31
N ALA A 105 1.32 7.26 16.34
CA ALA A 105 2.78 7.38 16.35
C ALA A 105 3.32 8.19 17.54
N SER A 106 2.50 9.02 18.18
CA SER A 106 2.88 9.78 19.38
C SER A 106 2.73 8.98 20.69
N MET A 107 2.16 7.78 20.64
CA MET A 107 1.95 6.95 21.82
C MET A 107 3.17 6.09 22.16
N ASP A 108 3.50 5.97 23.43
CA ASP A 108 4.67 5.21 23.91
C ASP A 108 4.68 3.74 23.46
N PHE A 109 3.49 3.14 23.32
CA PHE A 109 3.36 1.74 22.90
C PHE A 109 3.59 1.53 21.39
N TRP A 110 3.48 2.59 20.58
CA TRP A 110 3.44 2.46 19.12
C TRP A 110 4.76 1.97 18.50
N GLU A 111 5.89 2.32 19.09
CA GLU A 111 7.19 1.83 18.57
C GLU A 111 7.26 0.29 18.53
N GLU A 112 6.61 -0.38 19.48
CA GLU A 112 6.55 -1.85 19.50
C GLU A 112 5.40 -2.38 18.65
N ASP A 113 4.20 -1.78 18.75
CA ASP A 113 3.03 -2.21 18.01
C ASP A 113 3.19 -2.04 16.49
N ALA A 114 3.89 -1.00 16.04
CA ALA A 114 4.15 -0.76 14.62
C ALA A 114 4.95 -1.90 13.94
N LYS A 115 5.65 -2.73 14.72
CA LYS A 115 6.34 -3.92 14.22
C LYS A 115 5.38 -5.09 13.94
N SER A 116 4.18 -5.01 14.46
CA SER A 116 3.14 -6.03 14.40
C SER A 116 1.99 -5.66 13.45
N VAL A 117 2.16 -4.62 12.63
CA VAL A 117 1.14 -4.15 11.70
C VAL A 117 1.73 -3.90 10.31
N ILE A 118 0.87 -3.97 9.29
CA ILE A 118 1.19 -3.57 7.93
C ILE A 118 0.46 -2.27 7.66
N ILE A 119 1.20 -1.22 7.33
CA ILE A 119 0.64 0.09 6.99
C ILE A 119 0.79 0.30 5.49
N THR A 120 -0.33 0.52 4.82
CA THR A 120 -0.36 0.82 3.38
C THR A 120 -0.99 2.18 3.14
N PRO A 121 -0.46 2.97 2.19
CA PRO A 121 -1.05 4.25 1.83
C PRO A 121 -2.38 4.05 1.09
N SER A 122 -3.17 5.11 1.01
CA SER A 122 -4.26 5.21 0.05
C SER A 122 -3.82 5.91 -1.22
N TYR A 123 -4.56 5.66 -2.30
CA TYR A 123 -4.29 6.26 -3.61
C TYR A 123 -5.57 6.79 -4.22
N ILE A 124 -5.40 7.70 -5.15
CA ILE A 124 -6.44 8.16 -6.06
C ILE A 124 -6.14 7.56 -7.43
N ILE A 125 -7.12 6.90 -8.01
CA ILE A 125 -7.09 6.49 -9.41
C ILE A 125 -7.75 7.61 -10.21
N ASP A 126 -6.99 8.23 -11.10
CA ASP A 126 -7.53 9.15 -12.09
C ASP A 126 -8.01 8.31 -13.28
N ASP A 127 -9.32 8.20 -13.42
CA ASP A 127 -9.91 7.62 -14.63
C ASP A 127 -9.94 8.74 -15.69
N ASP A 128 -9.15 8.60 -16.77
CA ASP A 128 -9.10 9.52 -17.92
C ASP A 128 -10.50 9.87 -18.50
N ARG A 129 -11.54 9.15 -18.07
CA ARG A 129 -12.94 9.39 -18.40
C ARG A 129 -13.59 10.52 -17.61
N GLY A 130 -12.89 11.10 -16.62
CA GLY A 130 -13.29 12.35 -15.94
C GLY A 130 -14.50 12.24 -15.02
N GLU A 131 -15.03 11.06 -14.77
CA GLU A 131 -16.29 10.92 -14.05
C GLU A 131 -16.13 10.52 -12.58
N PHE A 132 -15.01 9.89 -12.16
CA PHE A 132 -14.84 9.49 -10.77
C PHE A 132 -13.38 9.48 -10.32
N TYR A 133 -13.02 10.36 -9.41
CA TYR A 133 -11.86 10.17 -8.55
C TYR A 133 -12.15 9.02 -7.60
N GLN A 134 -11.59 7.85 -7.87
CA GLN A 134 -11.80 6.69 -7.02
C GLN A 134 -10.66 6.57 -6.01
N GLN A 135 -10.97 6.81 -4.75
CA GLN A 135 -10.03 6.53 -3.66
C GLN A 135 -9.95 5.03 -3.43
N VAL A 136 -8.74 4.50 -3.42
CA VAL A 136 -8.46 3.08 -3.21
C VAL A 136 -7.45 2.91 -2.08
N TYR A 137 -7.59 1.83 -1.33
CA TYR A 137 -6.64 1.41 -0.32
C TYR A 137 -6.04 0.08 -0.75
N LEU A 138 -4.73 -0.01 -0.77
CA LEU A 138 -4.07 -1.29 -1.01
C LEU A 138 -4.20 -2.15 0.23
N THR A 139 -4.80 -3.33 0.07
CA THR A 139 -4.88 -4.32 1.14
C THR A 139 -3.56 -5.08 1.24
N PRO A 140 -3.29 -5.86 2.31
CA PRO A 140 -2.08 -6.67 2.39
C PRO A 140 -2.05 -7.82 1.39
N TYR A 141 -3.07 -7.95 0.54
CA TYR A 141 -3.22 -9.04 -0.41
C TYR A 141 -2.77 -8.68 -1.82
N LEU A 142 -2.37 -9.72 -2.56
CA LEU A 142 -2.23 -9.71 -4.01
C LEU A 142 -2.82 -10.99 -4.60
N LEU A 143 -3.35 -10.87 -5.81
CA LEU A 143 -3.91 -11.99 -6.56
C LEU A 143 -2.95 -12.36 -7.68
N VAL A 144 -2.75 -13.64 -7.90
CA VAL A 144 -1.81 -14.15 -8.89
C VAL A 144 -2.45 -15.29 -9.67
N LYS A 145 -2.21 -15.33 -10.98
CA LYS A 145 -2.62 -16.45 -11.81
C LYS A 145 -1.43 -17.06 -12.55
N LEU A 146 -1.20 -18.34 -12.32
CA LEU A 146 -0.21 -19.14 -13.04
C LEU A 146 -0.60 -19.31 -14.50
N LYS A 147 0.37 -19.55 -15.38
CA LYS A 147 0.14 -19.91 -16.78
C LYS A 147 -0.28 -21.37 -16.91
N LYS A 148 0.25 -22.23 -16.07
CA LYS A 148 -0.03 -23.67 -16.02
C LYS A 148 0.24 -24.22 -14.62
N GLU A 149 -0.22 -25.43 -14.32
CA GLU A 149 -0.10 -26.05 -13.00
C GLU A 149 1.35 -26.33 -12.59
N GLU A 150 2.19 -26.69 -13.55
CA GLU A 150 3.62 -27.00 -13.29
C GLU A 150 4.42 -25.74 -12.83
N ASP A 151 3.86 -24.54 -12.98
CA ASP A 151 4.51 -23.32 -12.54
C ASP A 151 4.37 -23.09 -11.01
N ILE A 152 3.87 -24.05 -10.24
CA ILE A 152 3.72 -23.95 -8.78
C ILE A 152 5.07 -23.76 -8.08
N ASP A 153 6.13 -24.39 -8.54
CA ASP A 153 7.48 -24.24 -7.98
C ASP A 153 8.01 -22.81 -8.19
N LEU A 154 7.65 -22.21 -9.33
CA LEU A 154 7.97 -20.80 -9.59
C LEU A 154 7.22 -19.89 -8.62
N LEU A 155 5.91 -20.10 -8.39
CA LEU A 155 5.16 -19.35 -7.39
C LEU A 155 5.80 -19.49 -6.01
N THR A 156 6.19 -20.71 -5.62
CA THR A 156 6.88 -20.97 -4.35
C THR A 156 8.16 -20.15 -4.21
N SER A 157 8.95 -20.04 -5.28
CA SER A 157 10.17 -19.23 -5.26
C SER A 157 9.90 -17.73 -5.03
N TYR A 158 8.80 -17.19 -5.57
CA TYR A 158 8.40 -15.80 -5.30
C TYR A 158 7.86 -15.62 -3.88
N ILE A 159 7.11 -16.61 -3.36
CA ILE A 159 6.64 -16.60 -1.96
C ILE A 159 7.84 -16.54 -1.00
N GLU A 160 8.84 -17.35 -1.21
CA GLU A 160 10.07 -17.35 -0.39
C GLU A 160 10.85 -16.04 -0.54
N LYS A 161 11.01 -15.56 -1.77
CA LYS A 161 11.76 -14.32 -2.08
C LYS A 161 11.15 -13.10 -1.38
N TYR A 162 9.82 -12.96 -1.43
CA TYR A 162 9.14 -11.77 -0.90
C TYR A 162 8.54 -11.97 0.48
N LYS A 163 8.72 -13.16 1.09
CA LYS A 163 8.14 -13.51 2.39
C LYS A 163 6.62 -13.37 2.38
N LEU A 164 6.00 -13.95 1.34
CA LEU A 164 4.54 -13.98 1.19
C LEU A 164 3.98 -15.25 1.84
N GLN A 165 2.66 -15.28 2.00
CA GLN A 165 1.93 -16.49 2.37
C GLN A 165 0.72 -16.69 1.46
N ILE A 166 0.36 -17.95 1.17
CA ILE A 166 -0.89 -18.27 0.49
C ILE A 166 -2.02 -18.16 1.51
N THR A 167 -2.98 -17.27 1.26
CA THR A 167 -4.16 -17.08 2.10
C THR A 167 -5.38 -17.78 1.52
N TYR A 168 -5.44 -17.92 0.20
CA TYR A 168 -6.53 -18.62 -0.46
C TYR A 168 -6.07 -19.21 -1.79
N HIS A 169 -6.60 -20.41 -2.09
CA HIS A 169 -6.47 -21.05 -3.39
C HIS A 169 -7.85 -21.47 -3.86
N SER A 170 -8.24 -21.04 -5.04
CA SER A 170 -9.57 -21.32 -5.60
C SER A 170 -9.65 -22.73 -6.16
N THR A 171 -10.62 -23.50 -5.69
CA THR A 171 -10.92 -24.83 -6.28
C THR A 171 -11.59 -24.72 -7.65
N TYR A 172 -12.26 -23.61 -7.92
CA TYR A 172 -12.91 -23.35 -9.22
C TYR A 172 -11.95 -22.75 -10.25
N PHE A 173 -10.89 -22.08 -9.79
CA PHE A 173 -9.86 -21.48 -10.61
C PHE A 173 -8.48 -21.97 -10.13
N PRO A 174 -8.12 -23.23 -10.46
CA PRO A 174 -6.98 -23.92 -9.85
C PRO A 174 -5.62 -23.26 -10.09
N LEU A 175 -5.54 -22.35 -11.08
CA LEU A 175 -4.32 -21.58 -11.34
C LEU A 175 -4.28 -20.24 -10.58
N SER A 176 -5.34 -19.88 -9.83
CA SER A 176 -5.47 -18.58 -9.16
C SER A 176 -5.25 -18.68 -7.67
N TYR A 177 -4.37 -17.85 -7.16
CA TYR A 177 -3.96 -17.78 -5.76
C TYR A 177 -4.15 -16.37 -5.22
N THR A 178 -4.58 -16.28 -3.95
CA THR A 178 -4.47 -15.06 -3.17
C THR A 178 -3.31 -15.21 -2.22
N LEU A 179 -2.39 -14.28 -2.30
CA LEU A 179 -1.23 -14.20 -1.40
C LEU A 179 -1.40 -12.98 -0.50
N SER A 180 -0.74 -12.98 0.65
CA SER A 180 -0.56 -11.77 1.45
C SER A 180 0.90 -11.55 1.76
N VAL A 181 1.28 -10.28 1.92
CA VAL A 181 2.54 -9.94 2.57
C VAL A 181 2.47 -10.34 4.05
N THR A 182 3.63 -10.60 4.63
CA THR A 182 3.80 -10.88 6.06
C THR A 182 4.55 -9.74 6.73
N LEU A 183 4.68 -9.78 8.05
CA LEU A 183 5.49 -8.80 8.79
C LEU A 183 6.98 -8.83 8.41
N ASP A 184 7.45 -9.94 7.83
CA ASP A 184 8.83 -10.10 7.37
C ASP A 184 9.02 -9.64 5.91
N SER A 185 7.94 -9.25 5.23
CA SER A 185 8.03 -8.77 3.84
C SER A 185 8.72 -7.41 3.79
N GLU A 186 9.72 -7.30 2.93
CA GLU A 186 10.46 -6.04 2.72
C GLU A 186 9.78 -5.13 1.69
N LYS A 187 8.83 -5.68 0.93
CA LYS A 187 8.11 -5.01 -0.15
C LYS A 187 6.62 -4.92 0.15
N SER A 188 6.02 -3.85 -0.33
CA SER A 188 4.59 -3.68 -0.30
C SER A 188 3.86 -4.67 -1.22
N PRO A 189 2.56 -4.92 -1.01
CA PRO A 189 1.76 -5.74 -1.92
C PRO A 189 1.81 -5.24 -3.37
N LEU A 190 1.86 -3.92 -3.56
CA LEU A 190 1.94 -3.29 -4.87
C LEU A 190 3.25 -3.62 -5.58
N GLU A 191 4.38 -3.44 -4.90
CA GLU A 191 5.70 -3.74 -5.46
C GLU A 191 5.83 -5.22 -5.80
N CYS A 192 5.37 -6.11 -4.91
CA CYS A 192 5.37 -7.55 -5.16
C CYS A 192 4.53 -7.90 -6.39
N ALA A 193 3.30 -7.37 -6.48
CA ALA A 193 2.41 -7.63 -7.60
C ALA A 193 3.00 -7.15 -8.94
N ASN A 194 3.54 -5.93 -8.97
CA ASN A 194 4.12 -5.37 -10.17
C ASN A 194 5.35 -6.15 -10.64
N GLU A 195 6.29 -6.47 -9.73
CA GLU A 195 7.48 -7.24 -10.10
C GLU A 195 7.13 -8.67 -10.57
N MET A 196 6.14 -9.31 -9.95
CA MET A 196 5.65 -10.62 -10.40
C MET A 196 5.05 -10.52 -11.79
N PHE A 197 4.23 -9.50 -12.08
CA PHE A 197 3.66 -9.28 -13.41
C PHE A 197 4.74 -8.99 -14.46
N GLU A 198 5.64 -8.06 -14.16
CA GLU A 198 6.72 -7.63 -15.07
C GLU A 198 7.75 -8.73 -15.37
N SER A 199 7.84 -9.73 -14.50
CA SER A 199 8.66 -10.92 -14.77
C SER A 199 8.19 -11.70 -16.00
N GLY A 200 6.96 -11.49 -16.43
CA GLY A 200 6.33 -12.22 -17.52
C GLY A 200 6.03 -13.68 -17.21
N ASN A 201 6.19 -14.11 -15.96
CA ASN A 201 6.02 -15.52 -15.55
C ASN A 201 4.56 -15.87 -15.21
N PHE A 202 3.72 -14.89 -14.96
CA PHE A 202 2.31 -15.05 -14.57
C PHE A 202 1.37 -14.58 -15.68
N VAL A 203 0.14 -15.07 -15.68
CA VAL A 203 -0.91 -14.52 -16.56
C VAL A 203 -1.25 -13.11 -16.12
N TRP A 204 -1.41 -12.93 -14.81
CA TRP A 204 -1.54 -11.65 -14.14
C TRP A 204 -1.09 -11.75 -12.67
N SER A 205 -0.69 -10.63 -12.12
CA SER A 205 -0.40 -10.42 -10.72
C SER A 205 -0.84 -9.01 -10.37
N VAL A 206 -1.82 -8.88 -9.46
CA VAL A 206 -2.51 -7.61 -9.18
C VAL A 206 -2.60 -7.39 -7.67
N ALA A 207 -2.20 -6.20 -7.20
CA ALA A 207 -2.44 -5.81 -5.81
C ALA A 207 -3.94 -5.68 -5.53
N SER A 208 -4.39 -6.27 -4.44
CA SER A 208 -5.79 -6.20 -4.04
C SER A 208 -6.12 -4.83 -3.45
N LYS A 209 -7.29 -4.32 -3.78
CA LYS A 209 -7.76 -3.00 -3.41
C LYS A 209 -9.06 -3.09 -2.62
N ALA A 210 -9.20 -2.24 -1.61
CA ALA A 210 -10.45 -2.01 -0.91
C ALA A 210 -10.97 -0.61 -1.24
N TYR A 211 -12.29 -0.52 -1.29
CA TYR A 211 -13.02 0.71 -1.54
C TYR A 211 -13.90 0.95 -0.31
N PRO A 212 -13.72 2.05 0.44
CA PRO A 212 -14.66 2.38 1.50
C PRO A 212 -16.04 2.59 0.87
N ALA A 213 -17.08 2.14 1.56
CA ALA A 213 -18.45 2.41 1.12
C ALA A 213 -18.64 3.93 0.99
N SER A 214 -19.19 4.38 -0.13
CA SER A 214 -19.53 5.79 -0.36
C SER A 214 -20.50 6.26 0.75
N GLY A 215 -20.04 7.16 1.61
CA GLY A 215 -20.81 7.72 2.75
C GLY A 215 -20.15 7.56 4.12
N ALA A 216 -18.87 7.15 4.16
CA ALA A 216 -18.06 7.07 5.39
C ALA A 216 -17.17 8.32 5.57
N ASP A 217 -17.62 9.50 5.11
CA ASP A 217 -16.94 10.78 5.34
C ASP A 217 -17.40 11.44 6.64
#